data_a54b5ef95193360021b25112178b4b58
#
_entry.id   a54b5ef95193360021b25112178b4b58
#
_cell.length_a   1.000
_cell.length_b   1.000
_cell.length_c   1.000
_cell.angle_alpha   90.00
_cell.angle_beta   90.00
_cell.angle_gamma   90.00
#
_symmetry.space_group_name_H-M   'P 1'
#
loop_
_entity.id
_entity.type
_entity.pdbx_description
1 polymer ?
#
loop_
_entity_poly.entity_id
_entity_poly.type
_entity_poly.pdbx_seq_one_letter_code
_entity_poly.pdbx_strand_id
1 'polypeptide(L)'
;MVGESNKVVIVTGGSSGIGRCTASALKENGCIVYEFSRRSIPMEGVTHLSVDVTDEDAVNAAVQQVIQKETKIDAVINCAG
;
A
#
# COMPACT_ATOMS: atom_id res chain seq x y z
N MET A 1 8.72 4.05 22.51
CA MET A 1 8.19 3.82 22.19
C MET A 1 7.82 3.53 21.10
N VAL A 2 7.78 3.15 21.03
CA VAL A 2 7.60 2.77 19.96
C VAL A 2 6.37 2.78 19.37
N GLY A 3 5.57 2.47 19.24
CA GLY A 3 4.26 2.46 18.77
C GLY A 3 3.84 3.58 17.90
N GLU A 4 4.73 4.43 17.63
CA GLU A 4 4.36 5.52 16.86
C GLU A 4 4.33 5.23 15.46
N SER A 5 4.67 4.06 15.05
CA SER A 5 4.76 3.75 13.65
C SER A 5 3.47 3.34 13.04
N ASN A 6 2.34 3.75 13.54
CA ASN A 6 1.07 3.41 12.91
C ASN A 6 0.80 4.23 11.66
N LYS A 7 1.82 4.50 10.89
CA LYS A 7 1.64 5.22 9.64
C LYS A 7 1.01 4.33 8.60
N VAL A 8 0.08 4.89 7.86
CA VAL A 8 -0.60 4.18 6.79
C VAL A 8 0.03 4.59 5.47
N VAL A 9 0.57 3.62 4.74
CA VAL A 9 1.30 3.86 3.51
C VAL A 9 0.71 3.02 2.41
N ILE A 10 0.48 3.63 1.26
CA ILE A 10 0.04 2.91 0.07
C ILE A 10 1.24 2.79 -0.86
N VAL A 11 1.50 1.58 -1.34
CA VAL A 11 2.54 1.32 -2.32
C VAL A 11 1.87 0.86 -3.60
N THR A 12 2.07 1.58 -4.69
CA THR A 12 1.53 1.15 -5.98
C THR A 12 2.61 0.40 -6.73
N GLY A 13 2.21 -0.64 -7.45
CA GLY A 13 3.17 -1.45 -8.18
C GLY A 13 4.00 -2.35 -7.30
N GLY A 14 3.46 -2.74 -6.15
CA GLY A 14 4.17 -3.60 -5.21
C GLY A 14 4.42 -5.01 -5.72
N SER A 15 3.89 -5.35 -6.90
CA SER A 15 4.18 -6.64 -7.51
C SER A 15 5.55 -6.65 -8.19
N SER A 16 6.17 -5.49 -8.41
CA SER A 16 7.52 -5.43 -8.96
C SER A 16 8.54 -5.69 -7.85
N GLY A 17 9.78 -5.99 -8.24
CA GLY A 17 10.83 -6.25 -7.27
C GLY A 17 11.06 -5.07 -6.33
N ILE A 18 11.11 -3.86 -6.88
CA ILE A 18 11.34 -2.65 -6.08
C ILE A 18 10.16 -2.39 -5.16
N GLY A 19 8.95 -2.51 -5.69
CA GLY A 19 7.75 -2.28 -4.89
C GLY A 19 7.61 -3.27 -3.76
N ARG A 20 7.95 -4.54 -4.01
CA ARG A 20 7.91 -5.56 -2.95
C ARG A 20 8.91 -5.25 -1.86
N CYS A 21 10.12 -4.88 -2.22
CA CYS A 21 11.13 -4.53 -1.23
C CYS A 21 10.70 -3.33 -0.40
N THR A 22 10.10 -2.33 -1.06
CA THR A 22 9.63 -1.14 -0.36
C THR A 22 8.52 -1.50 0.62
N ALA A 23 7.54 -2.28 0.18
CA ALA A 23 6.44 -2.67 1.03
C ALA A 23 6.92 -3.49 2.22
N SER A 24 7.85 -4.40 1.99
CA SER A 24 8.40 -5.24 3.04
C SER A 24 9.14 -4.40 4.07
N ALA A 25 9.96 -3.45 3.62
CA ALA A 25 10.71 -2.59 4.52
C ALA A 25 9.78 -1.73 5.38
N LEU A 26 8.73 -1.20 4.77
CA LEU A 26 7.77 -0.38 5.51
C LEU A 26 7.03 -1.20 6.55
N LYS A 27 6.62 -2.40 6.17
CA LYS A 27 5.93 -3.29 7.09
C LYS A 27 6.83 -3.62 8.28
N GLU A 28 8.12 -3.87 8.03
CA GLU A 28 9.03 -4.19 9.09
C GLU A 28 9.29 -3.02 10.02
N ASN A 29 9.07 -1.82 9.54
CA ASN A 29 9.17 -0.62 10.38
C ASN A 29 7.87 -0.30 11.11
N GLY A 30 6.91 -1.20 11.09
CA GLY A 30 5.68 -1.03 11.83
C GLY A 30 4.59 -0.27 11.09
N CYS A 31 4.79 0.02 9.82
CA CYS A 31 3.77 0.73 9.04
C CYS A 31 2.63 -0.21 8.67
N ILE A 32 1.46 0.37 8.51
CA ILE A 32 0.32 -0.32 7.93
C ILE A 32 0.42 -0.11 6.44
N VAL A 33 0.67 -1.17 5.68
CA VAL A 33 0.97 -1.07 4.27
C VAL A 33 -0.15 -1.66 3.44
N TYR A 34 -0.61 -0.88 2.46
CA TYR A 34 -1.55 -1.34 1.44
C TYR A 34 -0.82 -1.34 0.11
N GLU A 35 -1.01 -2.38 -0.67
CA GLU A 35 -0.35 -2.52 -1.96
C GLU A 35 -1.41 -2.54 -3.05
N PHE A 36 -1.28 -1.65 -4.03
CA PHE A 36 -2.21 -1.53 -5.14
C PHE A 36 -1.56 -2.05 -6.40
N SER A 37 -2.11 -3.10 -6.97
CA SER A 37 -1.67 -3.61 -8.26
C SER A 37 -2.76 -4.54 -8.78
N ARG A 38 -2.66 -4.93 -10.04
CA ARG A 38 -3.62 -5.85 -10.60
C ARG A 38 -3.31 -7.30 -10.24
N ARG A 39 -2.11 -7.58 -9.79
CA ARG A 39 -1.70 -8.93 -9.43
C ARG A 39 -1.73 -9.10 -7.94
N SER A 40 -2.30 -10.21 -7.50
CA SER A 40 -2.27 -10.54 -6.10
C SER A 40 -0.94 -11.21 -5.79
N ILE A 41 -0.11 -10.51 -5.04
CA ILE A 41 1.17 -11.06 -4.59
C ILE A 41 1.05 -11.20 -3.08
N PRO A 42 0.92 -12.42 -2.58
CA PRO A 42 0.79 -12.58 -1.12
C PRO A 42 2.03 -12.08 -0.41
N MET A 43 1.85 -11.15 0.51
CA MET A 43 2.91 -10.67 1.36
C MET A 43 2.34 -10.58 2.76
N GLU A 44 2.95 -11.29 3.67
CA GLU A 44 2.47 -11.28 5.04
C GLU A 44 2.57 -9.88 5.62
N GLY A 45 1.49 -9.42 6.23
CA GLY A 45 1.47 -8.11 6.85
C GLY A 45 1.20 -6.96 5.89
N VAL A 46 0.99 -7.24 4.61
CA VAL A 46 0.66 -6.21 3.61
C VAL A 46 -0.72 -6.54 3.04
N THR A 47 -1.59 -5.56 3.04
CA THR A 47 -2.93 -5.73 2.49
C THR A 47 -2.91 -5.38 1.00
N HIS A 48 -3.28 -6.33 0.18
CA HIS A 48 -3.35 -6.11 -1.27
C HIS A 48 -4.75 -5.69 -1.67
N LEU A 49 -4.84 -4.67 -2.51
CA LEU A 49 -6.08 -4.32 -3.19
C LEU A 49 -5.83 -4.41 -4.68
N SER A 50 -6.73 -5.12 -5.36
CA SER A 50 -6.60 -5.32 -6.79
C SER A 50 -7.07 -4.04 -7.50
N VAL A 51 -6.12 -3.26 -7.99
CA VAL A 51 -6.40 -1.95 -8.55
C VAL A 51 -5.57 -1.77 -9.80
N ASP A 52 -6.22 -1.32 -10.87
CA ASP A 52 -5.49 -0.89 -12.06
C ASP A 52 -5.02 0.53 -11.79
N VAL A 53 -3.72 0.71 -11.56
CA VAL A 53 -3.20 2.02 -11.19
C VAL A 53 -3.20 3.02 -12.33
N THR A 54 -3.54 2.58 -13.55
CA THR A 54 -3.73 3.50 -14.66
C THR A 54 -5.17 4.01 -14.73
N ASP A 55 -6.05 3.45 -13.93
CA ASP A 55 -7.45 3.86 -13.89
C ASP A 55 -7.65 4.76 -12.67
N GLU A 56 -7.79 6.05 -12.92
CA GLU A 56 -7.88 7.04 -11.86
C GLU A 56 -9.07 6.80 -10.94
N ASP A 57 -10.20 6.40 -11.52
CA ASP A 57 -11.39 6.13 -10.70
C ASP A 57 -11.19 4.93 -9.80
N ALA A 58 -10.52 3.90 -10.31
CA ALA A 58 -10.23 2.72 -9.50
C ALA A 58 -9.28 3.06 -8.36
N VAL A 59 -8.27 3.88 -8.63
CA VAL A 59 -7.34 4.32 -7.59
C VAL A 59 -8.08 5.12 -6.52
N ASN A 60 -8.92 6.05 -6.95
CA ASN A 60 -9.67 6.88 -6.00
C ASN A 60 -10.59 6.03 -5.13
N ALA A 61 -11.26 5.04 -5.71
CA ALA A 61 -12.11 4.16 -4.95
C ALA A 61 -11.32 3.36 -3.92
N ALA A 62 -10.15 2.87 -4.31
CA ALA A 62 -9.30 2.11 -3.41
C ALA A 62 -8.77 2.99 -2.28
N VAL A 63 -8.39 4.23 -2.59
CA VAL A 63 -7.93 5.17 -1.57
C VAL A 63 -9.05 5.42 -0.55
N GLN A 64 -10.28 5.56 -1.02
CA GLN A 64 -11.40 5.76 -0.11
C GLN A 64 -11.61 4.55 0.80
N GLN A 65 -11.42 3.34 0.29
CA GLN A 65 -11.50 2.14 1.12
C GLN A 65 -10.46 2.17 2.23
N VAL A 66 -9.23 2.59 1.91
CA VAL A 66 -8.18 2.68 2.91
C VAL A 66 -8.54 3.72 3.96
N ILE A 67 -9.02 4.88 3.54
CA ILE A 67 -9.39 5.95 4.46
C ILE A 67 -10.53 5.50 5.36
N GLN A 68 -11.51 4.79 4.83
CA GLN A 68 -12.62 4.32 5.64
C GLN A 68 -12.17 3.35 6.71
N LYS A 69 -11.16 2.56 6.42
CA LYS A 69 -10.69 1.57 7.37
C LYS A 69 -9.68 2.14 8.35
N GLU A 70 -8.74 2.96 7.85
CA GLU A 70 -7.63 3.43 8.66
C GLU A 70 -7.80 4.87 9.13
N THR A 71 -8.74 5.59 8.59
CA THR A 71 -9.07 6.99 8.87
C THR A 71 -8.05 8.00 8.38
N LYS A 72 -6.96 7.54 7.82
CA LYS A 72 -5.91 8.45 7.33
C LYS A 72 -5.04 7.74 6.30
N ILE A 73 -4.24 8.51 5.58
CA ILE A 73 -3.16 8.01 4.75
C ILE A 73 -1.98 8.96 4.96
N ASP A 74 -0.84 8.41 5.35
CA ASP A 74 0.34 9.23 5.63
C ASP A 74 1.21 9.41 4.40
N ALA A 75 1.27 8.42 3.52
CA ALA A 75 2.12 8.51 2.35
C ALA A 75 1.66 7.57 1.25
N VAL A 76 1.96 7.93 0.02
CA VAL A 76 1.75 7.06 -1.14
C VAL A 76 3.07 6.98 -1.88
N ILE A 77 3.56 5.76 -2.09
CA ILE A 77 4.80 5.51 -2.79
C ILE A 77 4.47 4.85 -4.11
N ASN A 78 4.82 5.52 -5.20
CA ASN A 78 4.52 5.04 -6.54
C ASN A 78 5.73 4.31 -7.11
N CYS A 79 5.66 2.99 -7.13
CA CYS A 79 6.70 2.14 -7.69
C CYS A 79 6.30 1.55 -9.03
N ALA A 80 5.12 1.86 -9.53
CA ALA A 80 4.69 1.42 -10.84
C ALA A 80 5.46 2.21 -11.89
N GLY A 81 6.25 1.55 -12.65
CA GLY A 81 7.11 2.28 -13.55
C GLY A 81 6.94 1.95 -14.97
#